data_41a95793f585ab32edccbef1000ac9ff
#
_entry.id   41a95793f585ab32edccbef1000ac9ff
#
_cell.length_a   1.000
_cell.length_b   1.000
_cell.length_c   1.000
_cell.angle_alpha   90.00
_cell.angle_beta   90.00
_cell.angle_gamma   90.00
#
_symmetry.space_group_name_H-M   'P 1'
#
loop_
_entity.id
_entity.type
_entity.pdbx_description
1 polymer ?
#
loop_
_entity_poly.entity_id
_entity_poly.type
_entity_poly.pdbx_seq_one_letter_code
_entity_poly.pdbx_strand_id
1 'polypeptide(L)'
;MSPLFSSLLIANRGEIAIRIARAAGELGIRSVAVYAEDDAQSLHCRVADSAVALQGRGVPAYLNIDQLIEIAQREGCEAIHPGYGFLAENPEFAQRCADADIRFIGPDADVLRLFGDKAAARQLAEQCNVPLVAGINQAITQEQAHAFLAEHGAVMLKALAGGGGRGMRPVFDAAELEEAFARCQSEARAAFGNDALYVEQLVSNARHIEIQVLGDADGNVSHLWERDCSLQRRQQKLVEIAPSPDLPTDTRERMIAAALTLAKAANYQGLGTFEFLLDGENPQRFYFMEANPRIQVEHTVTEQVSGVDLLHTQLKLAAGHSLASLGLTQPPALNGFAVQLRINLESMNADGSTRPAIGTLSAYQPPSGPGLRVDGYGYAGYSVSPSYDSLLAKLIAQGPDYPSALRRAYRALCEFRLEGVSSNISLLQNLLRRAEVEGYLVNTRFVENQLTSLLATPSDAHPNRFVA
;
A
#
# COMPACT_ATOMS: atom_id res chain seq x y z
N MET A 1 16.64 27.56 -3.90
CA MET A 1 15.88 26.39 -3.38
C MET A 1 15.03 26.90 -2.22
N SER A 2 13.75 26.56 -2.18
CA SER A 2 12.89 26.88 -1.04
C SER A 2 13.45 26.22 0.23
N PRO A 3 13.42 26.89 1.39
CA PRO A 3 13.84 26.27 2.64
C PRO A 3 12.89 25.11 2.97
N LEU A 4 13.44 24.06 3.58
CA LEU A 4 12.63 22.98 4.15
C LEU A 4 11.95 23.45 5.43
N PHE A 5 10.94 22.70 5.89
CA PHE A 5 10.33 22.87 7.20
C PHE A 5 11.38 22.68 8.31
N SER A 6 11.26 23.43 9.40
CA SER A 6 12.11 23.23 10.57
C SER A 6 11.62 22.08 11.47
N SER A 7 10.32 21.74 11.36
CA SER A 7 9.67 20.77 12.24
C SER A 7 8.47 20.09 11.58
N LEU A 8 8.27 18.81 11.93
CA LEU A 8 7.29 17.92 11.34
C LEU A 8 6.58 17.09 12.43
N LEU A 9 5.23 17.11 12.46
CA LEU A 9 4.43 16.14 13.20
C LEU A 9 4.22 14.89 12.35
N ILE A 10 4.45 13.71 12.93
CA ILE A 10 4.20 12.41 12.30
C ILE A 10 2.87 11.88 12.81
N ALA A 11 1.79 12.06 12.02
CA ALA A 11 0.44 11.63 12.36
C ALA A 11 0.21 10.14 11.98
N ASN A 12 1.13 9.28 12.40
CA ASN A 12 1.10 7.84 12.12
C ASN A 12 1.93 7.07 13.16
N ARG A 13 2.02 5.74 13.02
CA ARG A 13 2.72 4.83 13.92
C ARG A 13 3.53 3.77 13.17
N GLY A 14 4.20 2.92 13.95
CA GLY A 14 4.87 1.73 13.44
C GLY A 14 6.02 2.04 12.48
N GLU A 15 6.19 1.18 11.46
CA GLU A 15 7.34 1.25 10.58
C GLU A 15 7.37 2.54 9.74
N ILE A 16 6.19 3.03 9.31
CA ILE A 16 6.12 4.25 8.48
C ILE A 16 6.47 5.50 9.29
N ALA A 17 6.06 5.56 10.57
CA ALA A 17 6.44 6.67 11.44
C ALA A 17 7.96 6.70 11.65
N ILE A 18 8.60 5.54 11.83
CA ILE A 18 10.07 5.42 11.90
C ILE A 18 10.73 5.87 10.59
N ARG A 19 10.17 5.44 9.44
CA ARG A 19 10.69 5.81 8.11
C ARG A 19 10.62 7.31 7.88
N ILE A 20 9.51 7.96 8.29
CA ILE A 20 9.34 9.41 8.20
C ILE A 20 10.31 10.13 9.15
N ALA A 21 10.44 9.68 10.40
CA ALA A 21 11.35 10.27 11.37
C ALA A 21 12.82 10.24 10.88
N ARG A 22 13.25 9.12 10.29
CA ARG A 22 14.59 8.99 9.68
C ARG A 22 14.78 9.96 8.52
N ALA A 23 13.81 10.04 7.58
CA ALA A 23 13.86 10.98 6.48
C ALA A 23 13.92 12.44 6.95
N ALA A 24 13.14 12.78 7.96
CA ALA A 24 13.14 14.11 8.57
C ALA A 24 14.54 14.41 9.17
N GLY A 25 15.10 13.51 9.98
CA GLY A 25 16.42 13.67 10.59
C GLY A 25 17.54 13.81 9.57
N GLU A 26 17.54 13.05 8.48
CA GLU A 26 18.50 13.14 7.38
C GLU A 26 18.42 14.48 6.61
N LEU A 27 17.25 15.12 6.64
CA LEU A 27 17.02 16.45 6.08
C LEU A 27 17.18 17.60 7.09
N GLY A 28 17.54 17.31 8.34
CA GLY A 28 17.69 18.30 9.39
C GLY A 28 16.35 18.87 9.90
N ILE A 29 15.25 18.12 9.74
CA ILE A 29 13.90 18.50 10.18
C ILE A 29 13.63 17.84 11.53
N ARG A 30 13.24 18.63 12.55
CA ARG A 30 12.84 18.09 13.84
C ARG A 30 11.53 17.30 13.73
N SER A 31 11.53 16.07 14.20
CA SER A 31 10.38 15.15 14.14
C SER A 31 9.67 15.03 15.49
N VAL A 32 8.33 15.15 15.47
CA VAL A 32 7.46 14.93 16.62
C VAL A 32 6.54 13.76 16.30
N ALA A 33 6.70 12.63 16.98
CA ALA A 33 5.79 11.49 16.86
C ALA A 33 4.59 11.67 17.79
N VAL A 34 3.46 11.03 17.43
CA VAL A 34 2.32 10.86 18.33
C VAL A 34 2.11 9.38 18.63
N TYR A 35 1.53 9.08 19.80
CA TYR A 35 1.20 7.71 20.18
C TYR A 35 -0.06 7.63 21.03
N ALA A 36 -0.90 6.61 20.79
CA ALA A 36 -2.02 6.27 21.67
C ALA A 36 -1.53 5.67 23.00
N GLU A 37 -2.35 5.71 24.04
CA GLU A 37 -1.98 5.22 25.38
C GLU A 37 -1.48 3.76 25.38
N ASP A 38 -2.04 2.90 24.54
CA ASP A 38 -1.65 1.49 24.39
C ASP A 38 -0.45 1.27 23.44
N ASP A 39 0.07 2.34 22.82
CA ASP A 39 1.20 2.28 21.87
C ASP A 39 2.47 3.00 22.38
N ALA A 40 2.49 3.42 23.66
CA ALA A 40 3.59 4.16 24.26
C ALA A 40 4.94 3.42 24.24
N GLN A 41 4.94 2.10 24.10
CA GLN A 41 6.14 1.27 24.01
C GLN A 41 6.59 1.03 22.56
N SER A 42 5.86 1.53 21.56
CA SER A 42 6.22 1.37 20.16
C SER A 42 7.53 2.09 19.83
N LEU A 43 8.33 1.48 18.95
CA LEU A 43 9.68 1.95 18.65
C LEU A 43 9.69 3.36 18.03
N HIS A 44 8.65 3.77 17.31
CA HIS A 44 8.58 5.10 16.70
C HIS A 44 8.64 6.24 17.72
N CYS A 45 8.14 6.02 18.95
CA CYS A 45 8.23 6.99 20.03
C CYS A 45 9.68 7.27 20.50
N ARG A 46 10.60 6.36 20.20
CA ARG A 46 12.02 6.45 20.59
C ARG A 46 12.93 6.90 19.45
N VAL A 47 12.43 6.84 18.22
CA VAL A 47 13.20 7.18 17.00
C VAL A 47 13.00 8.65 16.64
N ALA A 48 11.82 9.22 16.86
CA ALA A 48 11.57 10.64 16.67
C ALA A 48 12.28 11.48 17.76
N ASP A 49 12.56 12.76 17.45
CA ASP A 49 13.21 13.70 18.38
C ASP A 49 12.37 13.95 19.63
N SER A 50 11.04 13.92 19.51
CA SER A 50 10.11 13.95 20.63
C SER A 50 8.85 13.13 20.30
N ALA A 51 8.12 12.73 21.35
CA ALA A 51 6.88 11.98 21.22
C ALA A 51 5.82 12.50 22.18
N VAL A 52 4.58 12.64 21.69
CA VAL A 52 3.44 13.21 22.41
C VAL A 52 2.32 12.18 22.51
N ALA A 53 1.80 11.98 23.70
CA ALA A 53 0.66 11.09 23.94
C ALA A 53 -0.63 11.69 23.35
N LEU A 54 -1.37 10.87 22.61
CA LEU A 54 -2.75 11.11 22.24
C LEU A 54 -3.67 10.67 23.39
N GLN A 55 -4.81 11.33 23.52
CA GLN A 55 -5.87 10.86 24.40
C GLN A 55 -6.61 9.68 23.73
N GLY A 56 -6.76 8.60 24.49
CA GLY A 56 -7.45 7.41 24.03
C GLY A 56 -6.52 6.30 23.55
N ARG A 57 -7.13 5.22 23.07
CA ARG A 57 -6.47 3.95 22.77
C ARG A 57 -6.80 3.49 21.35
N GLY A 58 -5.90 2.73 20.76
CA GLY A 58 -6.08 2.10 19.47
C GLY A 58 -6.22 3.09 18.31
N VAL A 59 -6.75 2.60 17.20
CA VAL A 59 -6.93 3.38 15.97
C VAL A 59 -7.70 4.69 16.15
N PRO A 60 -8.81 4.76 16.95
CA PRO A 60 -9.57 5.99 17.10
C PRO A 60 -8.75 7.19 17.64
N ALA A 61 -7.73 6.95 18.45
CA ALA A 61 -6.86 8.02 18.93
C ALA A 61 -6.09 8.70 17.80
N TYR A 62 -5.63 7.93 16.79
CA TYR A 62 -4.93 8.45 15.61
C TYR A 62 -5.85 9.11 14.57
N LEU A 63 -7.17 8.97 14.72
CA LEU A 63 -8.18 9.57 13.84
C LEU A 63 -8.76 10.90 14.37
N ASN A 64 -8.28 11.39 15.51
CA ASN A 64 -8.74 12.63 16.09
C ASN A 64 -8.02 13.83 15.48
N ILE A 65 -8.64 14.43 14.46
CA ILE A 65 -8.08 15.57 13.72
C ILE A 65 -7.79 16.76 14.62
N ASP A 66 -8.74 17.13 15.49
CA ASP A 66 -8.60 18.31 16.38
C ASP A 66 -7.38 18.18 17.28
N GLN A 67 -7.19 17.00 17.88
CA GLN A 67 -6.05 16.74 18.75
C GLN A 67 -4.71 16.76 18.00
N LEU A 68 -4.66 16.24 16.75
CA LEU A 68 -3.44 16.27 15.94
C LEU A 68 -3.05 17.70 15.56
N ILE A 69 -4.01 18.54 15.20
CA ILE A 69 -3.79 19.95 14.88
C ILE A 69 -3.32 20.71 16.14
N GLU A 70 -4.00 20.51 17.28
CA GLU A 70 -3.61 21.13 18.56
C GLU A 70 -2.18 20.77 18.98
N ILE A 71 -1.81 19.49 18.86
CA ILE A 71 -0.45 19.04 19.16
C ILE A 71 0.56 19.69 18.19
N ALA A 72 0.28 19.73 16.90
CA ALA A 72 1.16 20.34 15.91
C ALA A 72 1.41 21.82 16.21
N GLN A 73 0.37 22.58 16.54
CA GLN A 73 0.47 23.99 16.92
C GLN A 73 1.26 24.18 18.23
N ARG A 74 0.96 23.40 19.26
CA ARG A 74 1.64 23.47 20.57
C ARG A 74 3.12 23.13 20.46
N GLU A 75 3.49 22.13 19.65
CA GLU A 75 4.86 21.71 19.43
C GLU A 75 5.59 22.59 18.38
N GLY A 76 4.91 23.55 17.77
CA GLY A 76 5.46 24.44 16.75
C GLY A 76 5.84 23.70 15.47
N CYS A 77 5.06 22.68 15.07
CA CYS A 77 5.30 21.94 13.84
C CYS A 77 4.79 22.74 12.63
N GLU A 78 5.65 22.94 11.64
CA GLU A 78 5.32 23.64 10.38
C GLU A 78 4.62 22.72 9.37
N ALA A 79 4.76 21.40 9.54
CA ALA A 79 4.17 20.40 8.66
C ALA A 79 3.63 19.20 9.43
N ILE A 80 2.69 18.47 8.79
CA ILE A 80 2.18 17.18 9.26
C ILE A 80 2.34 16.14 8.16
N HIS A 81 2.95 15.00 8.49
CA HIS A 81 3.05 13.86 7.60
C HIS A 81 2.08 12.75 8.04
N PRO A 82 1.06 12.43 7.24
CA PRO A 82 0.06 11.44 7.61
C PRO A 82 0.52 9.98 7.36
N GLY A 83 1.63 9.76 6.65
CA GLY A 83 2.07 8.44 6.22
C GLY A 83 1.13 7.77 5.23
N TYR A 84 0.70 6.55 5.54
CA TYR A 84 -0.36 5.82 4.84
C TYR A 84 -1.38 5.25 5.84
N GLY A 85 -2.60 4.93 5.37
CA GLY A 85 -3.72 4.57 6.26
C GLY A 85 -4.17 5.75 7.11
N PHE A 86 -4.88 5.50 8.19
CA PHE A 86 -5.45 6.52 9.09
C PHE A 86 -6.04 7.72 8.33
N LEU A 87 -5.46 8.90 8.51
CA LEU A 87 -5.92 10.16 7.91
C LEU A 87 -5.18 10.55 6.62
N ALA A 88 -4.35 9.66 6.06
CA ALA A 88 -3.52 9.99 4.89
C ALA A 88 -4.32 10.37 3.64
N GLU A 89 -5.55 9.87 3.51
CA GLU A 89 -6.47 10.16 2.40
C GLU A 89 -7.70 10.96 2.86
N ASN A 90 -7.64 11.57 4.04
CA ASN A 90 -8.76 12.32 4.59
C ASN A 90 -8.72 13.79 4.13
N PRO A 91 -9.69 14.25 3.30
CA PRO A 91 -9.69 15.62 2.77
C PRO A 91 -9.99 16.67 3.85
N GLU A 92 -10.73 16.31 4.90
CA GLU A 92 -11.00 17.22 6.03
C GLU A 92 -9.72 17.49 6.81
N PHE A 93 -8.89 16.45 7.05
CA PHE A 93 -7.61 16.63 7.73
C PHE A 93 -6.66 17.52 6.94
N ALA A 94 -6.55 17.33 5.62
CA ALA A 94 -5.74 18.19 4.76
C ALA A 94 -6.24 19.65 4.79
N GLN A 95 -7.56 19.87 4.72
CA GLN A 95 -8.16 21.20 4.82
C GLN A 95 -7.89 21.84 6.17
N ARG A 96 -8.08 21.10 7.28
CA ARG A 96 -7.84 21.59 8.64
C ARG A 96 -6.37 21.94 8.89
N CYS A 97 -5.44 21.21 8.27
CA CYS A 97 -4.03 21.60 8.27
C CYS A 97 -3.83 22.96 7.58
N ALA A 98 -4.41 23.14 6.38
CA ALA A 98 -4.32 24.39 5.63
C ALA A 98 -4.94 25.58 6.40
N ASP A 99 -6.10 25.39 7.01
CA ASP A 99 -6.79 26.40 7.83
C ASP A 99 -5.97 26.81 9.07
N ALA A 100 -5.10 25.91 9.55
CA ALA A 100 -4.20 26.14 10.67
C ALA A 100 -2.79 26.64 10.28
N ASP A 101 -2.57 26.94 9.00
CA ASP A 101 -1.26 27.32 8.41
C ASP A 101 -0.18 26.24 8.64
N ILE A 102 -0.58 24.95 8.61
CA ILE A 102 0.29 23.79 8.74
C ILE A 102 0.32 23.08 7.39
N ARG A 103 1.52 22.80 6.86
CA ARG A 103 1.66 22.10 5.58
C ARG A 103 1.31 20.61 5.75
N PHE A 104 0.25 20.16 5.08
CA PHE A 104 -0.04 18.75 4.92
C PHE A 104 0.92 18.12 3.90
N ILE A 105 1.61 17.04 4.27
CA ILE A 105 2.55 16.33 3.38
C ILE A 105 1.77 15.30 2.55
N GLY A 106 1.21 15.77 1.46
CA GLY A 106 0.36 15.02 0.53
C GLY A 106 -0.29 15.95 -0.46
N PRO A 107 -1.18 15.44 -1.32
CA PRO A 107 -2.02 16.26 -2.19
C PRO A 107 -2.97 17.17 -1.39
N ASP A 108 -3.53 18.16 -2.05
CA ASP A 108 -4.54 19.02 -1.44
C ASP A 108 -5.89 18.30 -1.21
N ALA A 109 -6.79 18.98 -0.48
CA ALA A 109 -8.08 18.41 -0.12
C ALA A 109 -8.97 18.09 -1.33
N ASP A 110 -8.85 18.82 -2.44
CA ASP A 110 -9.68 18.61 -3.63
C ASP A 110 -9.21 17.36 -4.39
N VAL A 111 -7.91 17.15 -4.51
CA VAL A 111 -7.33 15.92 -5.08
C VAL A 111 -7.67 14.70 -4.21
N LEU A 112 -7.63 14.86 -2.88
CA LEU A 112 -8.04 13.78 -1.96
C LEU A 112 -9.54 13.46 -2.10
N ARG A 113 -10.41 14.45 -2.25
CA ARG A 113 -11.86 14.24 -2.51
C ARG A 113 -12.09 13.55 -3.84
N LEU A 114 -11.39 14.00 -4.89
CA LEU A 114 -11.50 13.44 -6.24
C LEU A 114 -11.18 11.95 -6.28
N PHE A 115 -10.02 11.55 -5.75
CA PHE A 115 -9.59 10.15 -5.79
C PHE A 115 -10.17 9.29 -4.66
N GLY A 116 -10.68 9.90 -3.60
CA GLY A 116 -11.45 9.21 -2.56
C GLY A 116 -12.86 8.83 -3.01
N ASP A 117 -13.40 9.50 -4.01
CA ASP A 117 -14.69 9.17 -4.66
C ASP A 117 -14.44 8.32 -5.91
N LYS A 118 -14.80 7.03 -5.85
CA LYS A 118 -14.61 6.09 -6.97
C LYS A 118 -15.36 6.50 -8.23
N ALA A 119 -16.55 7.10 -8.10
CA ALA A 119 -17.32 7.55 -9.25
C ALA A 119 -16.65 8.75 -9.93
N ALA A 120 -16.18 9.72 -9.14
CA ALA A 120 -15.44 10.87 -9.64
C ALA A 120 -14.11 10.48 -10.30
N ALA A 121 -13.35 9.57 -9.69
CA ALA A 121 -12.10 9.05 -10.25
C ALA A 121 -12.31 8.33 -11.59
N ARG A 122 -13.37 7.51 -11.69
CA ARG A 122 -13.73 6.82 -12.94
C ARG A 122 -14.20 7.81 -14.00
N GLN A 123 -15.00 8.81 -13.62
CA GLN A 123 -15.44 9.86 -14.56
C GLN A 123 -14.24 10.64 -15.12
N LEU A 124 -13.25 10.97 -14.29
CA LEU A 124 -12.01 11.57 -14.76
C LEU A 124 -11.27 10.65 -15.75
N ALA A 125 -11.20 9.35 -15.46
CA ALA A 125 -10.56 8.37 -16.34
C ALA A 125 -11.28 8.27 -17.71
N GLU A 126 -12.63 8.30 -17.73
CA GLU A 126 -13.42 8.35 -18.95
C GLU A 126 -13.13 9.61 -19.76
N GLN A 127 -13.11 10.79 -19.12
CA GLN A 127 -12.78 12.06 -19.76
C GLN A 127 -11.37 12.09 -20.34
N CYS A 128 -10.45 11.41 -19.70
CA CYS A 128 -9.06 11.27 -20.14
C CYS A 128 -8.85 10.14 -21.15
N ASN A 129 -9.88 9.41 -21.56
CA ASN A 129 -9.80 8.21 -22.41
C ASN A 129 -8.88 7.12 -21.85
N VAL A 130 -8.78 7.00 -20.52
CA VAL A 130 -8.05 5.94 -19.85
C VAL A 130 -8.94 4.70 -19.78
N PRO A 131 -8.45 3.51 -20.18
CA PRO A 131 -9.26 2.29 -20.18
C PRO A 131 -9.81 1.95 -18.79
N LEU A 132 -11.10 1.62 -18.74
CA LEU A 132 -11.81 1.19 -17.54
C LEU A 132 -12.42 -0.18 -17.76
N VAL A 133 -12.53 -0.97 -16.69
CA VAL A 133 -13.34 -2.19 -16.72
C VAL A 133 -14.81 -1.82 -16.95
N ALA A 134 -15.50 -2.57 -17.82
CA ALA A 134 -16.95 -2.38 -18.01
C ALA A 134 -17.67 -2.51 -16.66
N GLY A 135 -18.60 -1.60 -16.37
CA GLY A 135 -19.30 -1.61 -15.08
C GLY A 135 -20.44 -0.61 -15.02
N ILE A 136 -21.32 -0.81 -14.05
CA ILE A 136 -22.40 0.12 -13.70
C ILE A 136 -21.98 0.83 -12.41
N ASN A 137 -21.54 2.09 -12.52
CA ASN A 137 -20.87 2.87 -11.48
C ASN A 137 -21.83 3.56 -10.48
N GLN A 138 -23.07 3.14 -10.42
CA GLN A 138 -24.10 3.61 -9.48
C GLN A 138 -24.68 2.42 -8.72
N ALA A 139 -25.47 2.71 -7.68
CA ALA A 139 -26.16 1.67 -6.95
C ALA A 139 -27.04 0.83 -7.90
N ILE A 140 -26.88 -0.49 -7.84
CA ILE A 140 -27.59 -1.45 -8.69
C ILE A 140 -28.59 -2.28 -7.90
N THR A 141 -29.60 -2.76 -8.62
CA THR A 141 -30.49 -3.82 -8.12
C THR A 141 -29.91 -5.20 -8.46
N GLN A 142 -30.48 -6.23 -7.83
CA GLN A 142 -30.10 -7.61 -8.12
C GLN A 142 -30.40 -8.00 -9.57
N GLU A 143 -31.52 -7.51 -10.16
CA GLU A 143 -31.87 -7.75 -11.56
C GLU A 143 -30.85 -7.12 -12.51
N GLN A 144 -30.36 -5.91 -12.20
CA GLN A 144 -29.31 -5.27 -13.00
C GLN A 144 -28.01 -6.06 -12.92
N ALA A 145 -27.66 -6.59 -11.75
CA ALA A 145 -26.49 -7.45 -11.57
C ALA A 145 -26.62 -8.76 -12.38
N HIS A 146 -27.81 -9.38 -12.41
CA HIS A 146 -28.07 -10.55 -13.26
C HIS A 146 -27.93 -10.25 -14.74
N ALA A 147 -28.50 -9.14 -15.22
CA ALA A 147 -28.38 -8.73 -16.62
C ALA A 147 -26.93 -8.49 -17.02
N PHE A 148 -26.16 -7.79 -16.15
CA PHE A 148 -24.74 -7.52 -16.38
C PHE A 148 -23.89 -8.80 -16.39
N LEU A 149 -24.17 -9.75 -15.48
CA LEU A 149 -23.50 -11.06 -15.46
C LEU A 149 -23.77 -11.84 -16.74
N ALA A 150 -25.02 -11.83 -17.24
CA ALA A 150 -25.39 -12.51 -18.48
C ALA A 150 -24.68 -11.93 -19.72
N GLU A 151 -24.40 -10.61 -19.74
CA GLU A 151 -23.73 -9.92 -20.83
C GLU A 151 -22.19 -10.10 -20.80
N HIS A 152 -21.60 -10.03 -19.60
CA HIS A 152 -20.15 -9.96 -19.44
C HIS A 152 -19.50 -11.24 -18.91
N GLY A 153 -20.27 -12.26 -18.57
CA GLY A 153 -19.76 -13.49 -17.95
C GLY A 153 -19.48 -13.30 -16.45
N ALA A 154 -18.25 -13.47 -16.00
CA ALA A 154 -17.89 -13.28 -14.60
C ALA A 154 -17.88 -11.80 -14.19
N VAL A 155 -18.39 -11.50 -13.00
CA VAL A 155 -18.47 -10.11 -12.47
C VAL A 155 -17.88 -9.99 -11.07
N MET A 156 -17.54 -8.77 -10.70
CA MET A 156 -17.18 -8.37 -9.35
C MET A 156 -18.27 -7.47 -8.79
N LEU A 157 -18.94 -7.91 -7.74
CA LEU A 157 -19.80 -7.05 -6.92
C LEU A 157 -18.94 -6.26 -5.94
N LYS A 158 -19.21 -4.97 -5.78
CA LYS A 158 -18.42 -4.09 -4.91
C LYS A 158 -19.33 -3.14 -4.13
N ALA A 159 -18.98 -2.88 -2.86
CA ALA A 159 -19.62 -1.84 -2.08
C ALA A 159 -19.32 -0.44 -2.67
N LEU A 160 -20.36 0.37 -2.87
CA LEU A 160 -20.23 1.72 -3.43
C LEU A 160 -19.41 2.63 -2.50
N ALA A 161 -19.61 2.52 -1.18
CA ALA A 161 -18.87 3.24 -0.15
C ALA A 161 -17.61 2.50 0.31
N GLY A 162 -17.14 1.48 -0.41
CA GLY A 162 -16.11 0.55 0.02
C GLY A 162 -14.68 0.97 -0.32
N GLY A 163 -13.73 0.48 0.50
CA GLY A 163 -12.28 0.60 0.28
C GLY A 163 -11.52 -0.56 0.93
N GLY A 164 -10.23 -0.73 0.57
CA GLY A 164 -9.37 -1.74 1.18
C GLY A 164 -9.82 -3.19 0.97
N GLY A 165 -10.53 -3.49 -0.12
CA GLY A 165 -10.95 -4.86 -0.46
C GLY A 165 -12.15 -5.40 0.34
N ARG A 166 -12.78 -4.61 1.21
CA ARG A 166 -13.98 -5.03 1.95
C ARG A 166 -15.26 -4.80 1.14
N GLY A 167 -16.23 -5.70 1.28
CA GLY A 167 -17.49 -5.62 0.55
C GLY A 167 -17.32 -5.87 -0.95
N MET A 168 -16.45 -6.81 -1.33
CA MET A 168 -16.20 -7.20 -2.72
C MET A 168 -16.31 -8.72 -2.87
N ARG A 169 -17.03 -9.17 -3.93
CA ARG A 169 -17.20 -10.59 -4.24
C ARG A 169 -17.19 -10.86 -5.74
N PRO A 170 -16.33 -11.80 -6.20
CA PRO A 170 -16.45 -12.32 -7.55
C PRO A 170 -17.68 -13.23 -7.65
N VAL A 171 -18.36 -13.19 -8.78
CA VAL A 171 -19.49 -14.07 -9.13
C VAL A 171 -19.23 -14.63 -10.52
N PHE A 172 -19.21 -15.95 -10.63
CA PHE A 172 -18.94 -16.68 -11.87
C PHE A 172 -20.18 -17.31 -12.48
N ASP A 173 -21.18 -17.60 -11.65
CA ASP A 173 -22.42 -18.25 -12.05
C ASP A 173 -23.65 -17.48 -11.53
N ALA A 174 -24.72 -17.46 -12.35
CA ALA A 174 -25.97 -16.82 -11.97
C ALA A 174 -26.62 -17.44 -10.73
N ALA A 175 -26.37 -18.73 -10.46
CA ALA A 175 -26.87 -19.40 -9.27
C ALA A 175 -26.26 -18.88 -7.96
N GLU A 176 -25.05 -18.32 -8.03
CA GLU A 176 -24.33 -17.78 -6.86
C GLU A 176 -24.67 -16.30 -6.59
N LEU A 177 -25.26 -15.60 -7.58
CA LEU A 177 -25.37 -14.14 -7.54
C LEU A 177 -26.23 -13.65 -6.36
N GLU A 178 -27.36 -14.29 -6.09
CA GLU A 178 -28.28 -13.87 -5.03
C GLU A 178 -27.61 -13.92 -3.65
N GLU A 179 -26.96 -15.03 -3.34
CA GLU A 179 -26.25 -15.20 -2.07
C GLU A 179 -25.05 -14.22 -1.98
N ALA A 180 -24.29 -14.09 -3.07
CA ALA A 180 -23.14 -13.18 -3.13
C ALA A 180 -23.57 -11.71 -2.95
N PHE A 181 -24.69 -11.31 -3.58
CA PHE A 181 -25.23 -9.96 -3.47
C PHE A 181 -25.65 -9.64 -2.03
N ALA A 182 -26.47 -10.53 -1.40
CA ALA A 182 -26.92 -10.37 -0.02
C ALA A 182 -25.76 -10.30 0.99
N ARG A 183 -24.75 -11.16 0.83
CA ARG A 183 -23.54 -11.15 1.67
C ARG A 183 -22.76 -9.86 1.49
N CYS A 184 -22.55 -9.42 0.25
CA CYS A 184 -21.81 -8.20 -0.06
C CYS A 184 -22.51 -6.97 0.55
N GLN A 185 -23.85 -6.89 0.48
CA GLN A 185 -24.64 -5.84 1.14
C GLN A 185 -24.48 -5.85 2.66
N SER A 186 -24.56 -7.04 3.28
CA SER A 186 -24.38 -7.18 4.73
C SER A 186 -23.02 -6.71 5.21
N GLU A 187 -21.96 -7.10 4.50
CA GLU A 187 -20.58 -6.69 4.78
C GLU A 187 -20.39 -5.17 4.57
N ALA A 188 -20.96 -4.62 3.50
CA ALA A 188 -20.90 -3.19 3.20
C ALA A 188 -21.61 -2.36 4.28
N ARG A 189 -22.80 -2.80 4.70
CA ARG A 189 -23.55 -2.14 5.79
C ARG A 189 -22.78 -2.17 7.11
N ALA A 190 -22.19 -3.31 7.46
CA ALA A 190 -21.42 -3.48 8.70
C ALA A 190 -20.13 -2.65 8.70
N ALA A 191 -19.43 -2.55 7.56
CA ALA A 191 -18.15 -1.90 7.46
C ALA A 191 -18.23 -0.37 7.22
N PHE A 192 -19.26 0.07 6.46
CA PHE A 192 -19.34 1.44 5.93
C PHE A 192 -20.66 2.15 6.26
N GLY A 193 -21.63 1.47 6.90
CA GLY A 193 -22.96 2.03 7.17
C GLY A 193 -23.85 2.19 5.93
N ASN A 194 -23.41 1.77 4.74
CA ASN A 194 -24.09 1.86 3.46
C ASN A 194 -24.00 0.51 2.74
N ASP A 195 -25.14 -0.03 2.29
CA ASP A 195 -25.25 -1.33 1.63
C ASP A 195 -25.38 -1.25 0.10
N ALA A 196 -25.28 -0.04 -0.48
CA ALA A 196 -25.32 0.14 -1.92
C ALA A 196 -24.14 -0.56 -2.59
N LEU A 197 -24.46 -1.37 -3.61
CA LEU A 197 -23.47 -2.11 -4.42
C LEU A 197 -23.44 -1.59 -5.84
N TYR A 198 -22.29 -1.75 -6.49
CA TYR A 198 -22.11 -1.62 -7.91
C TYR A 198 -21.46 -2.89 -8.50
N VAL A 199 -21.45 -3.03 -9.82
CA VAL A 199 -20.93 -4.21 -10.52
C VAL A 199 -19.91 -3.82 -11.59
N GLU A 200 -18.87 -4.60 -11.70
CA GLU A 200 -17.87 -4.51 -12.76
C GLU A 200 -17.60 -5.89 -13.36
N GLN A 201 -17.20 -5.93 -14.62
CA GLN A 201 -16.69 -7.15 -15.25
C GLN A 201 -15.47 -7.66 -14.48
N LEU A 202 -15.41 -8.95 -14.22
CA LEU A 202 -14.24 -9.59 -13.63
C LEU A 202 -13.16 -9.79 -14.69
N VAL A 203 -12.00 -9.19 -14.52
CA VAL A 203 -10.83 -9.44 -15.34
C VAL A 203 -10.19 -10.74 -14.89
N SER A 204 -10.29 -11.78 -15.71
CA SER A 204 -9.72 -13.11 -15.41
C SER A 204 -8.21 -13.06 -15.40
N ASN A 205 -7.59 -13.82 -14.49
CA ASN A 205 -6.12 -13.94 -14.39
C ASN A 205 -5.37 -12.59 -14.31
N ALA A 206 -6.03 -11.54 -13.77
CA ALA A 206 -5.48 -10.19 -13.74
C ALA A 206 -4.16 -10.14 -12.95
N ARG A 207 -3.24 -9.30 -13.44
CA ARG A 207 -2.11 -8.81 -12.64
C ARG A 207 -2.42 -7.41 -12.13
N HIS A 208 -1.93 -7.10 -10.95
CA HIS A 208 -2.08 -5.79 -10.30
C HIS A 208 -0.80 -4.99 -10.50
N ILE A 209 -0.84 -4.03 -11.40
CA ILE A 209 0.28 -3.14 -11.73
C ILE A 209 -0.06 -1.73 -11.26
N GLU A 210 0.91 -1.05 -10.67
CA GLU A 210 0.74 0.31 -10.19
C GLU A 210 1.90 1.21 -10.60
N ILE A 211 1.59 2.46 -10.94
CA ILE A 211 2.57 3.45 -11.38
C ILE A 211 2.83 4.46 -10.25
N GLN A 212 4.09 4.61 -9.85
CA GLN A 212 4.50 5.65 -8.91
C GLN A 212 4.57 6.99 -9.63
N VAL A 213 3.74 7.93 -9.21
CA VAL A 213 3.65 9.28 -9.81
C VAL A 213 4.19 10.33 -8.84
N LEU A 214 4.78 11.37 -9.40
CA LEU A 214 5.25 12.58 -8.74
C LEU A 214 4.58 13.80 -9.40
N GLY A 215 4.18 14.79 -8.61
CA GLY A 215 3.71 16.09 -9.11
C GLY A 215 4.29 17.23 -8.32
N ASP A 216 4.65 18.33 -8.98
CA ASP A 216 5.10 19.57 -8.34
C ASP A 216 4.03 20.68 -8.37
N ALA A 217 4.30 21.77 -7.67
CA ALA A 217 3.39 22.92 -7.60
C ALA A 217 3.31 23.71 -8.91
N ASP A 218 4.23 23.50 -9.85
CA ASP A 218 4.24 24.13 -11.17
C ASP A 218 3.37 23.38 -12.19
N GLY A 219 2.69 22.28 -11.77
CA GLY A 219 1.84 21.44 -12.60
C GLY A 219 2.61 20.43 -13.46
N ASN A 220 3.92 20.23 -13.21
CA ASN A 220 4.66 19.18 -13.85
C ASN A 220 4.41 17.84 -13.15
N VAL A 221 4.29 16.77 -13.94
CA VAL A 221 4.15 15.41 -13.46
C VAL A 221 5.22 14.51 -14.05
N SER A 222 5.68 13.55 -13.26
CA SER A 222 6.68 12.55 -13.64
C SER A 222 6.35 11.21 -12.99
N HIS A 223 7.12 10.17 -13.25
CA HIS A 223 6.92 8.84 -12.66
C HIS A 223 8.24 8.22 -12.20
N LEU A 224 8.14 7.21 -11.34
CA LEU A 224 9.27 6.36 -10.92
C LEU A 224 8.95 4.88 -11.18
N TRP A 225 8.52 4.62 -12.41
CA TRP A 225 8.22 3.29 -12.94
C TRP A 225 7.04 2.60 -12.23
N GLU A 226 6.89 1.33 -12.56
CA GLU A 226 5.81 0.50 -12.03
C GLU A 226 6.29 -0.44 -10.92
N ARG A 227 5.29 -0.90 -10.14
CA ARG A 227 5.39 -2.06 -9.25
C ARG A 227 4.35 -3.10 -9.65
N ASP A 228 4.65 -4.35 -9.40
CA ASP A 228 3.71 -5.45 -9.50
C ASP A 228 3.32 -5.93 -8.10
N CYS A 229 2.02 -5.93 -7.83
CA CYS A 229 1.41 -6.28 -6.56
C CYS A 229 0.45 -7.49 -6.67
N SER A 230 0.68 -8.36 -7.65
CA SER A 230 -0.22 -9.49 -7.94
C SER A 230 -0.20 -10.58 -6.86
N LEU A 231 0.90 -10.73 -6.13
CA LEU A 231 1.00 -11.71 -5.05
C LEU A 231 0.30 -11.19 -3.77
N GLN A 232 -0.99 -11.39 -3.72
CA GLN A 232 -1.87 -10.93 -2.64
C GLN A 232 -2.79 -12.05 -2.16
N ARG A 233 -3.33 -11.91 -0.96
CA ARG A 233 -4.33 -12.78 -0.37
C ARG A 233 -5.53 -11.96 0.06
N ARG A 234 -6.73 -12.31 -0.42
CA ARG A 234 -7.97 -11.54 -0.15
C ARG A 234 -7.75 -10.04 -0.34
N GLN A 235 -7.09 -9.69 -1.45
CA GLN A 235 -6.74 -8.30 -1.83
C GLN A 235 -5.75 -7.58 -0.90
N GLN A 236 -5.14 -8.31 0.04
CA GLN A 236 -4.03 -7.82 0.84
C GLN A 236 -2.70 -8.22 0.19
N LYS A 237 -1.92 -7.26 -0.23
CA LYS A 237 -0.60 -7.46 -0.83
C LYS A 237 0.32 -8.18 0.17
N LEU A 238 1.05 -9.20 -0.29
CA LEU A 238 2.00 -9.99 0.50
C LEU A 238 3.43 -9.82 -0.01
N VAL A 239 3.57 -9.76 -1.34
CA VAL A 239 4.84 -9.60 -2.03
C VAL A 239 4.65 -8.56 -3.14
N GLU A 240 5.51 -7.56 -3.15
CA GLU A 240 5.55 -6.52 -4.18
C GLU A 240 6.90 -6.51 -4.88
N ILE A 241 6.90 -6.23 -6.18
CA ILE A 241 8.07 -6.35 -7.04
C ILE A 241 8.21 -5.10 -7.90
N ALA A 242 9.44 -4.61 -8.06
CA ALA A 242 9.77 -3.57 -9.02
C ALA A 242 11.08 -3.90 -9.76
N PRO A 243 11.15 -3.62 -11.09
CA PRO A 243 10.01 -3.40 -11.98
C PRO A 243 9.15 -4.66 -12.10
N SER A 244 7.98 -4.55 -12.75
CA SER A 244 7.12 -5.70 -13.02
C SER A 244 7.82 -6.68 -13.97
N PRO A 245 8.02 -7.97 -13.58
CA PRO A 245 8.60 -8.96 -14.49
C PRO A 245 7.71 -9.18 -15.72
N ASP A 246 8.33 -9.39 -16.86
CA ASP A 246 7.69 -9.74 -18.14
C ASP A 246 6.55 -8.80 -18.60
N LEU A 247 6.55 -7.54 -18.12
CA LEU A 247 5.61 -6.53 -18.61
C LEU A 247 6.07 -6.03 -19.99
N PRO A 248 5.25 -6.17 -21.07
CA PRO A 248 5.61 -5.69 -22.39
C PRO A 248 5.89 -4.18 -22.38
N THR A 249 6.96 -3.75 -23.04
CA THR A 249 7.41 -2.34 -23.05
C THR A 249 6.31 -1.39 -23.52
N ASP A 250 5.62 -1.72 -24.62
CA ASP A 250 4.50 -0.92 -25.12
C ASP A 250 3.37 -0.77 -24.11
N THR A 251 3.02 -1.86 -23.40
CA THR A 251 1.99 -1.81 -22.35
C THR A 251 2.44 -0.96 -21.17
N ARG A 252 3.70 -1.11 -20.74
CA ARG A 252 4.30 -0.27 -19.70
C ARG A 252 4.19 1.22 -20.04
N GLU A 253 4.60 1.59 -21.24
CA GLU A 253 4.58 2.97 -21.71
C GLU A 253 3.17 3.54 -21.75
N ARG A 254 2.18 2.77 -22.23
CA ARG A 254 0.78 3.18 -22.25
C ARG A 254 0.17 3.31 -20.85
N MET A 255 0.52 2.44 -19.91
CA MET A 255 0.09 2.54 -18.51
C MET A 255 0.67 3.77 -17.84
N ILE A 256 1.97 4.05 -18.04
CA ILE A 256 2.62 5.26 -17.57
C ILE A 256 1.95 6.51 -18.16
N ALA A 257 1.72 6.54 -19.46
CA ALA A 257 1.04 7.66 -20.12
C ALA A 257 -0.37 7.89 -19.55
N ALA A 258 -1.13 6.82 -19.29
CA ALA A 258 -2.45 6.89 -18.66
C ALA A 258 -2.37 7.49 -17.24
N ALA A 259 -1.44 7.02 -16.40
CA ALA A 259 -1.24 7.54 -15.05
C ALA A 259 -0.86 9.02 -15.04
N LEU A 260 0.07 9.44 -15.92
CA LEU A 260 0.49 10.84 -16.04
C LEU A 260 -0.63 11.74 -16.59
N THR A 261 -1.47 11.22 -17.49
CA THR A 261 -2.63 11.94 -18.01
C THR A 261 -3.64 12.23 -16.91
N LEU A 262 -3.96 11.22 -16.09
CA LEU A 262 -4.85 11.39 -14.93
C LEU A 262 -4.28 12.35 -13.90
N ALA A 263 -3.00 12.20 -13.56
CA ALA A 263 -2.33 13.07 -12.60
C ALA A 263 -2.31 14.53 -13.07
N LYS A 264 -2.04 14.77 -14.36
CA LYS A 264 -2.05 16.11 -14.95
C LYS A 264 -3.46 16.72 -14.96
N ALA A 265 -4.48 15.94 -15.32
CA ALA A 265 -5.87 16.39 -15.31
C ALA A 265 -6.37 16.74 -13.91
N ALA A 266 -5.85 16.07 -12.88
CA ALA A 266 -6.15 16.33 -11.47
C ALA A 266 -5.28 17.45 -10.84
N ASN A 267 -4.36 18.09 -11.56
CA ASN A 267 -3.34 19.00 -11.00
C ASN A 267 -2.60 18.39 -9.80
N TYR A 268 -2.22 17.12 -9.94
CA TYR A 268 -1.68 16.32 -8.85
C TYR A 268 -0.38 16.88 -8.29
N GLN A 269 -0.29 17.03 -6.97
CA GLN A 269 0.92 17.47 -6.27
C GLN A 269 1.33 16.43 -5.22
N GLY A 270 2.64 16.26 -5.01
CA GLY A 270 3.21 15.28 -4.10
C GLY A 270 3.42 13.90 -4.73
N LEU A 271 3.39 12.86 -3.88
CA LEU A 271 3.49 11.46 -4.31
C LEU A 271 2.12 10.81 -4.40
N GLY A 272 1.94 9.97 -5.40
CA GLY A 272 0.76 9.13 -5.52
C GLY A 272 1.02 7.88 -6.34
N THR A 273 0.08 6.96 -6.28
CA THR A 273 0.14 5.70 -7.02
C THR A 273 -1.16 5.51 -7.77
N PHE A 274 -1.05 5.21 -9.06
CA PHE A 274 -2.18 4.90 -9.92
C PHE A 274 -2.17 3.41 -10.23
N GLU A 275 -3.23 2.72 -9.83
CA GLU A 275 -3.34 1.26 -9.87
C GLU A 275 -4.15 0.80 -11.07
N PHE A 276 -3.68 -0.29 -11.71
CA PHE A 276 -4.26 -0.88 -12.90
C PHE A 276 -4.38 -2.40 -12.78
N LEU A 277 -5.42 -2.95 -13.39
CA LEU A 277 -5.49 -4.37 -13.71
C LEU A 277 -4.93 -4.59 -15.11
N LEU A 278 -3.91 -5.43 -15.22
CA LEU A 278 -3.42 -5.96 -16.48
C LEU A 278 -4.14 -7.28 -16.78
N ASP A 279 -4.72 -7.41 -17.97
CA ASP A 279 -5.38 -8.63 -18.41
C ASP A 279 -4.34 -9.74 -18.62
N GLY A 280 -4.43 -10.83 -17.84
CA GLY A 280 -3.48 -11.94 -17.91
C GLY A 280 -3.61 -12.78 -19.19
N GLU A 281 -4.75 -12.71 -19.88
CA GLU A 281 -4.98 -13.40 -21.16
C GLU A 281 -4.56 -12.55 -22.35
N ASN A 282 -4.60 -11.22 -22.19
CA ASN A 282 -4.15 -10.28 -23.21
C ASN A 282 -3.32 -9.15 -22.58
N PRO A 283 -2.01 -9.32 -22.46
CA PRO A 283 -1.14 -8.34 -21.78
C PRO A 283 -1.01 -6.99 -22.49
N GLN A 284 -1.72 -6.79 -23.62
CA GLN A 284 -1.91 -5.50 -24.25
C GLN A 284 -3.10 -4.72 -23.66
N ARG A 285 -3.97 -5.36 -22.86
CA ARG A 285 -5.13 -4.73 -22.23
C ARG A 285 -4.87 -4.45 -20.76
N PHE A 286 -5.16 -3.26 -20.35
CA PHE A 286 -5.12 -2.84 -18.93
C PHE A 286 -6.28 -1.91 -18.64
N TYR A 287 -6.63 -1.80 -17.37
CA TYR A 287 -7.77 -1.02 -16.91
C TYR A 287 -7.40 -0.27 -15.63
N PHE A 288 -7.71 1.00 -15.56
CA PHE A 288 -7.55 1.80 -14.34
C PHE A 288 -8.48 1.28 -13.24
N MET A 289 -7.95 1.13 -12.03
CA MET A 289 -8.69 0.71 -10.83
C MET A 289 -8.99 1.90 -9.92
N GLU A 290 -7.93 2.48 -9.39
CA GLU A 290 -7.98 3.57 -8.42
C GLU A 290 -6.66 4.33 -8.39
N ALA A 291 -6.66 5.50 -7.74
CA ALA A 291 -5.44 6.19 -7.36
C ALA A 291 -5.38 6.29 -5.84
N ASN A 292 -4.17 6.11 -5.30
CA ASN A 292 -3.88 6.27 -3.89
C ASN A 292 -3.04 7.55 -3.71
N PRO A 293 -3.67 8.68 -3.29
CA PRO A 293 -3.02 9.98 -3.23
C PRO A 293 -2.15 10.13 -1.96
N ARG A 294 -1.20 9.24 -1.77
CA ARG A 294 -0.29 9.14 -0.63
C ARG A 294 0.90 8.24 -0.92
N ILE A 295 1.84 8.18 0.01
CA ILE A 295 2.88 7.15 0.00
C ILE A 295 2.25 5.74 0.21
N GLN A 296 2.80 4.74 -0.45
CA GLN A 296 2.37 3.33 -0.33
C GLN A 296 3.30 2.54 0.59
N VAL A 297 2.82 1.41 1.16
CA VAL A 297 3.63 0.48 1.96
C VAL A 297 4.83 -0.01 1.15
N GLU A 298 4.62 -0.31 -0.12
CA GLU A 298 5.55 -0.89 -1.08
C GLU A 298 6.46 0.12 -1.80
N HIS A 299 6.47 1.39 -1.39
CA HIS A 299 7.34 2.42 -1.97
C HIS A 299 8.82 2.02 -1.98
N THR A 300 9.23 1.17 -1.06
CA THR A 300 10.62 0.77 -0.85
C THR A 300 11.23 0.01 -2.02
N VAL A 301 10.43 -0.79 -2.79
CA VAL A 301 10.97 -1.48 -3.98
C VAL A 301 11.29 -0.48 -5.09
N THR A 302 10.47 0.58 -5.24
CA THR A 302 10.76 1.68 -6.17
C THR A 302 12.05 2.41 -5.77
N GLU A 303 12.25 2.69 -4.48
CA GLU A 303 13.46 3.31 -3.97
C GLU A 303 14.71 2.48 -4.30
N GLN A 304 14.63 1.14 -4.12
CA GLN A 304 15.76 0.24 -4.38
C GLN A 304 16.17 0.21 -5.86
N VAL A 305 15.21 0.20 -6.78
CA VAL A 305 15.51 0.10 -8.22
C VAL A 305 15.77 1.45 -8.89
N SER A 306 15.21 2.54 -8.36
CA SER A 306 15.39 3.90 -8.92
C SER A 306 16.53 4.68 -8.28
N GLY A 307 16.94 4.33 -7.06
CA GLY A 307 17.89 5.10 -6.27
C GLY A 307 17.34 6.42 -5.72
N VAL A 308 16.02 6.65 -5.84
CA VAL A 308 15.34 7.87 -5.35
C VAL A 308 14.72 7.60 -4.00
N ASP A 309 15.07 8.38 -2.97
CA ASP A 309 14.38 8.37 -1.69
C ASP A 309 13.03 9.09 -1.82
N LEU A 310 11.93 8.32 -1.71
CA LEU A 310 10.58 8.83 -1.91
C LEU A 310 10.12 9.73 -0.77
N LEU A 311 10.51 9.46 0.47
CA LEU A 311 10.15 10.31 1.61
C LEU A 311 10.90 11.66 1.54
N HIS A 312 12.19 11.66 1.20
CA HIS A 312 12.93 12.90 0.93
C HIS A 312 12.29 13.70 -0.21
N THR A 313 11.93 13.02 -1.30
CA THR A 313 11.27 13.64 -2.45
C THR A 313 9.92 14.25 -2.06
N GLN A 314 9.11 13.52 -1.29
CA GLN A 314 7.81 13.98 -0.82
C GLN A 314 7.93 15.23 0.06
N LEU A 315 8.85 15.25 1.02
CA LEU A 315 9.11 16.39 1.89
C LEU A 315 9.60 17.62 1.10
N LYS A 316 10.49 17.42 0.12
CA LYS A 316 10.98 18.49 -0.74
C LYS A 316 9.89 19.06 -1.66
N LEU A 317 9.07 18.21 -2.28
CA LEU A 317 7.92 18.65 -3.10
C LEU A 317 6.93 19.46 -2.26
N ALA A 318 6.61 19.00 -1.05
CA ALA A 318 5.73 19.72 -0.13
C ALA A 318 6.31 21.07 0.33
N ALA A 319 7.63 21.20 0.38
CA ALA A 319 8.33 22.47 0.63
C ALA A 319 8.41 23.39 -0.60
N GLY A 320 7.82 22.99 -1.75
CA GLY A 320 7.78 23.79 -2.97
C GLY A 320 8.99 23.62 -3.88
N HIS A 321 9.77 22.54 -3.74
CA HIS A 321 10.78 22.21 -4.74
C HIS A 321 10.12 21.67 -6.00
N SER A 322 10.59 22.08 -7.19
CA SER A 322 10.10 21.56 -8.47
C SER A 322 10.77 20.23 -8.83
N LEU A 323 10.12 19.41 -9.67
CA LEU A 323 10.72 18.21 -10.25
C LEU A 323 12.02 18.51 -10.98
N ALA A 324 12.11 19.67 -11.64
CA ALA A 324 13.33 20.12 -12.29
C ALA A 324 14.49 20.34 -11.30
N SER A 325 14.21 20.98 -10.15
CA SER A 325 15.22 21.21 -9.11
C SER A 325 15.70 19.91 -8.44
N LEU A 326 14.87 18.87 -8.46
CA LEU A 326 15.16 17.55 -7.92
C LEU A 326 15.82 16.61 -8.95
N GLY A 327 15.91 17.01 -10.24
CA GLY A 327 16.39 16.15 -11.32
C GLY A 327 15.43 15.02 -11.70
N LEU A 328 14.12 15.19 -11.42
CA LEU A 328 13.09 14.16 -11.57
C LEU A 328 12.05 14.49 -12.65
N THR A 329 12.36 15.38 -13.58
CA THR A 329 11.52 15.65 -14.77
C THR A 329 11.45 14.45 -15.71
N GLN A 330 12.46 13.58 -15.65
CA GLN A 330 12.50 12.27 -16.31
C GLN A 330 12.80 11.20 -15.25
N PRO A 331 12.27 9.99 -15.39
CA PRO A 331 12.57 8.92 -14.47
C PRO A 331 14.05 8.50 -14.59
N PRO A 332 14.71 8.18 -13.48
CA PRO A 332 16.04 7.58 -13.53
C PRO A 332 16.01 6.18 -14.17
N ALA A 333 17.13 5.72 -14.66
CA ALA A 333 17.28 4.35 -15.13
C ALA A 333 17.07 3.35 -13.99
N LEU A 334 16.41 2.24 -14.28
CA LEU A 334 16.20 1.16 -13.31
C LEU A 334 17.52 0.38 -13.09
N ASN A 335 17.77 0.00 -11.86
CA ASN A 335 18.91 -0.81 -11.45
C ASN A 335 18.45 -2.15 -10.86
N GLY A 336 18.41 -3.17 -11.71
CA GLY A 336 18.01 -4.52 -11.32
C GLY A 336 16.53 -4.65 -10.92
N PHE A 337 16.28 -5.56 -9.98
CA PHE A 337 14.95 -5.87 -9.44
C PHE A 337 14.95 -5.81 -7.92
N ALA A 338 13.83 -5.40 -7.33
CA ALA A 338 13.60 -5.46 -5.90
C ALA A 338 12.30 -6.23 -5.60
N VAL A 339 12.33 -7.01 -4.52
CA VAL A 339 11.19 -7.76 -3.99
C VAL A 339 11.00 -7.34 -2.55
N GLN A 340 9.80 -6.87 -2.19
CA GLN A 340 9.38 -6.59 -0.82
C GLN A 340 8.47 -7.71 -0.31
N LEU A 341 8.64 -8.08 0.93
CA LEU A 341 7.83 -9.06 1.65
C LEU A 341 7.24 -8.40 2.90
N ARG A 342 5.93 -8.53 3.08
CA ARG A 342 5.26 -8.04 4.29
C ARG A 342 5.33 -9.10 5.38
N ILE A 343 6.08 -8.83 6.44
CA ILE A 343 6.18 -9.68 7.63
C ILE A 343 5.05 -9.29 8.57
N ASN A 344 4.00 -10.13 8.58
CA ASN A 344 2.81 -9.91 9.38
C ASN A 344 2.79 -10.83 10.61
N LEU A 345 2.38 -10.26 11.75
CA LEU A 345 2.13 -11.00 12.99
C LEU A 345 0.69 -11.52 12.97
N GLU A 346 0.53 -12.70 12.43
CA GLU A 346 -0.78 -13.35 12.28
C GLU A 346 -0.64 -14.87 12.29
N SER A 347 -1.70 -15.54 12.70
CA SER A 347 -1.92 -16.96 12.46
C SER A 347 -2.94 -17.14 11.34
N MET A 348 -2.75 -18.14 10.49
CA MET A 348 -3.62 -18.41 9.35
C MET A 348 -4.38 -19.70 9.55
N ASN A 349 -5.69 -19.68 9.30
CA ASN A 349 -6.54 -20.85 9.26
C ASN A 349 -6.48 -21.52 7.87
N ALA A 350 -6.94 -22.78 7.79
CA ALA A 350 -6.96 -23.54 6.54
C ALA A 350 -7.81 -22.90 5.41
N ASP A 351 -8.81 -22.09 5.79
CA ASP A 351 -9.65 -21.33 4.84
C ASP A 351 -9.02 -20.00 4.38
N GLY A 352 -7.78 -19.71 4.81
CA GLY A 352 -7.07 -18.47 4.50
C GLY A 352 -7.50 -17.26 5.32
N SER A 353 -8.41 -17.40 6.26
CA SER A 353 -8.69 -16.36 7.25
C SER A 353 -7.52 -16.22 8.21
N THR A 354 -7.25 -15.00 8.66
CA THR A 354 -6.18 -14.74 9.62
C THR A 354 -6.72 -14.19 10.93
N ARG A 355 -5.96 -14.43 11.98
CA ARG A 355 -6.17 -13.81 13.29
C ARG A 355 -4.88 -13.05 13.65
N PRO A 356 -4.97 -11.80 14.13
CA PRO A 356 -3.81 -11.10 14.66
C PRO A 356 -3.14 -11.96 15.76
N ALA A 357 -1.83 -12.06 15.70
CA ALA A 357 -1.06 -12.72 16.75
C ALA A 357 -0.92 -11.76 17.93
N ILE A 358 -1.10 -12.29 19.15
CA ILE A 358 -0.97 -11.58 20.40
C ILE A 358 0.17 -12.22 21.19
N GLY A 359 0.97 -11.44 21.90
CA GLY A 359 2.06 -11.93 22.71
C GLY A 359 3.22 -10.95 22.78
N THR A 360 4.34 -11.40 23.31
CA THR A 360 5.56 -10.61 23.39
C THR A 360 6.65 -11.26 22.56
N LEU A 361 7.32 -10.46 21.74
CA LEU A 361 8.46 -10.90 20.95
C LEU A 361 9.61 -11.31 21.89
N SER A 362 9.94 -12.58 21.98
CA SER A 362 11.09 -13.05 22.75
C SER A 362 12.40 -12.87 21.97
N ALA A 363 12.36 -12.91 20.64
CA ALA A 363 13.46 -12.57 19.77
C ALA A 363 12.96 -11.77 18.54
N TYR A 364 13.77 -10.81 18.11
CA TYR A 364 13.62 -10.05 16.87
C TYR A 364 15.01 -9.76 16.31
N GLN A 365 15.43 -10.53 15.33
CA GLN A 365 16.72 -10.37 14.66
C GLN A 365 16.48 -10.36 13.14
N PRO A 366 16.36 -9.17 12.54
CA PRO A 366 16.18 -9.05 11.11
C PRO A 366 17.45 -9.45 10.35
N PRO A 367 17.32 -10.02 9.15
CA PRO A 367 18.46 -10.36 8.31
C PRO A 367 19.22 -9.13 7.84
N SER A 368 20.47 -9.31 7.47
CA SER A 368 21.33 -8.26 6.96
C SER A 368 22.19 -8.73 5.78
N GLY A 369 22.98 -7.83 5.24
CA GLY A 369 23.91 -8.10 4.15
C GLY A 369 23.61 -7.35 2.85
N PRO A 370 24.44 -7.52 1.82
CA PRO A 370 24.33 -6.77 0.56
C PRO A 370 22.97 -6.95 -0.12
N GLY A 371 22.36 -5.82 -0.51
CA GLY A 371 21.05 -5.80 -1.19
C GLY A 371 19.88 -6.21 -0.32
N LEU A 372 20.00 -6.11 1.01
CA LEU A 372 18.89 -6.27 1.94
C LEU A 372 18.60 -4.97 2.68
N ARG A 373 17.33 -4.71 2.89
CA ARG A 373 16.78 -3.64 3.72
C ARG A 373 15.63 -4.21 4.54
N VAL A 374 15.52 -3.80 5.80
CA VAL A 374 14.38 -4.11 6.66
C VAL A 374 13.85 -2.82 7.28
N ASP A 375 12.61 -2.47 6.95
CA ASP A 375 11.87 -1.39 7.59
C ASP A 375 10.86 -2.01 8.54
N GLY A 376 11.03 -1.80 9.84
CA GLY A 376 10.17 -2.41 10.85
C GLY A 376 10.26 -1.68 12.18
N TYR A 377 9.40 -2.08 13.10
CA TYR A 377 9.33 -1.48 14.45
C TYR A 377 9.40 -2.51 15.59
N GLY A 378 9.67 -3.79 15.26
CA GLY A 378 9.85 -4.86 16.25
C GLY A 378 11.14 -4.73 17.04
N TYR A 379 11.13 -5.22 18.29
CA TYR A 379 12.30 -5.45 19.13
C TYR A 379 12.00 -6.54 20.16
N ALA A 380 13.02 -7.19 20.72
CA ALA A 380 12.84 -8.16 21.80
C ALA A 380 12.22 -7.52 23.04
N GLY A 381 11.13 -8.08 23.54
CA GLY A 381 10.32 -7.51 24.63
C GLY A 381 9.14 -6.66 24.17
N TYR A 382 8.96 -6.43 22.85
CA TYR A 382 7.78 -5.70 22.36
C TYR A 382 6.51 -6.56 22.51
N SER A 383 5.49 -5.99 23.17
CA SER A 383 4.16 -6.60 23.30
C SER A 383 3.27 -6.17 22.15
N VAL A 384 2.82 -7.16 21.38
CA VAL A 384 1.99 -6.93 20.17
C VAL A 384 0.55 -6.59 20.57
N SER A 385 0.08 -5.44 20.11
CA SER A 385 -1.31 -5.00 20.32
C SER A 385 -2.20 -5.51 19.18
N PRO A 386 -3.36 -6.11 19.47
CA PRO A 386 -4.35 -6.49 18.47
C PRO A 386 -5.15 -5.30 17.92
N SER A 387 -4.92 -4.10 18.43
CA SER A 387 -5.66 -2.89 18.05
C SER A 387 -5.24 -2.31 16.69
N TYR A 388 -4.13 -2.81 16.12
CA TYR A 388 -3.52 -2.26 14.91
C TYR A 388 -3.33 -3.33 13.84
N ASP A 389 -2.92 -2.90 12.65
CA ASP A 389 -2.55 -3.77 11.56
C ASP A 389 -1.45 -4.76 11.98
N SER A 390 -1.46 -5.94 11.36
CA SER A 390 -0.51 -7.03 11.69
C SER A 390 0.91 -6.80 11.12
N LEU A 391 1.12 -5.81 10.26
CA LEU A 391 2.43 -5.54 9.64
C LEU A 391 3.47 -5.14 10.69
N LEU A 392 4.48 -5.98 10.89
CA LEU A 392 5.60 -5.73 11.78
C LEU A 392 6.80 -5.12 11.05
N ALA A 393 7.08 -5.62 9.88
CA ALA A 393 8.24 -5.23 9.09
C ALA A 393 8.03 -5.49 7.60
N LYS A 394 8.76 -4.76 6.79
CA LYS A 394 8.96 -5.01 5.37
C LYS A 394 10.39 -5.50 5.19
N LEU A 395 10.56 -6.65 4.53
CA LEU A 395 11.84 -7.17 4.12
C LEU A 395 12.00 -6.92 2.62
N ILE A 396 12.98 -6.15 2.22
CA ILE A 396 13.25 -5.79 0.84
C ILE A 396 14.57 -6.39 0.39
N ALA A 397 14.55 -7.10 -0.73
CA ALA A 397 15.74 -7.72 -1.33
C ALA A 397 15.91 -7.21 -2.76
N GLN A 398 17.08 -6.65 -3.07
CA GLN A 398 17.45 -6.20 -4.41
C GLN A 398 18.46 -7.16 -5.05
N GLY A 399 18.34 -7.40 -6.35
CA GLY A 399 19.27 -8.21 -7.14
C GLY A 399 19.43 -7.64 -8.56
N PRO A 400 20.46 -8.09 -9.31
CA PRO A 400 20.69 -7.65 -10.69
C PRO A 400 19.56 -8.10 -11.64
N ASP A 401 18.86 -9.17 -11.29
CA ASP A 401 17.71 -9.74 -12.01
C ASP A 401 16.67 -10.25 -11.02
N TYR A 402 15.45 -10.52 -11.51
CA TYR A 402 14.34 -11.01 -10.70
C TYR A 402 14.67 -12.33 -9.95
N PRO A 403 15.21 -13.38 -10.60
CA PRO A 403 15.57 -14.61 -9.89
C PRO A 403 16.60 -14.40 -8.77
N SER A 404 17.55 -13.48 -8.95
CA SER A 404 18.55 -13.17 -7.92
C SER A 404 17.94 -12.41 -6.74
N ALA A 405 17.03 -11.46 -6.99
CA ALA A 405 16.27 -10.76 -5.94
C ALA A 405 15.41 -11.75 -5.15
N LEU A 406 14.72 -12.67 -5.84
CA LEU A 406 13.87 -13.69 -5.23
C LEU A 406 14.66 -14.65 -4.34
N ARG A 407 15.80 -15.19 -4.84
CA ARG A 407 16.69 -16.05 -4.03
C ARG A 407 17.23 -15.34 -2.79
N ARG A 408 17.56 -14.04 -2.93
CA ARG A 408 18.02 -13.21 -1.81
C ARG A 408 16.90 -12.99 -0.78
N ALA A 409 15.69 -12.73 -1.23
CA ALA A 409 14.51 -12.61 -0.39
C ALA A 409 14.24 -13.91 0.41
N TYR A 410 14.27 -15.07 -0.27
CA TYR A 410 14.11 -16.36 0.39
C TYR A 410 15.21 -16.63 1.44
N ARG A 411 16.50 -16.40 1.09
CA ARG A 411 17.61 -16.54 2.05
C ARG A 411 17.38 -15.65 3.28
N ALA A 412 16.95 -14.42 3.06
CA ALA A 412 16.70 -13.46 4.14
C ALA A 412 15.55 -13.90 5.05
N LEU A 413 14.48 -14.51 4.51
CA LEU A 413 13.43 -15.12 5.34
C LEU A 413 13.95 -16.28 6.20
N CYS A 414 14.89 -17.08 5.70
CA CYS A 414 15.52 -18.15 6.47
C CYS A 414 16.49 -17.64 7.56
N GLU A 415 16.91 -16.40 7.46
CA GLU A 415 17.76 -15.70 8.44
C GLU A 415 16.96 -14.81 9.39
N PHE A 416 15.66 -14.60 9.15
CA PHE A 416 14.83 -13.75 9.99
C PHE A 416 14.42 -14.51 11.25
N ARG A 417 15.02 -14.18 12.38
CA ARG A 417 14.65 -14.76 13.66
C ARG A 417 13.57 -13.93 14.35
N LEU A 418 12.37 -14.49 14.42
CA LEU A 418 11.19 -13.89 15.05
C LEU A 418 10.53 -14.94 15.94
N GLU A 419 10.52 -14.73 17.24
CA GLU A 419 10.03 -15.69 18.23
C GLU A 419 9.08 -15.03 19.23
N GLY A 420 8.22 -15.83 19.87
CA GLY A 420 7.26 -15.41 20.88
C GLY A 420 5.85 -15.14 20.34
N VAL A 421 5.70 -14.92 19.03
CA VAL A 421 4.40 -14.73 18.36
C VAL A 421 4.41 -15.39 16.98
N SER A 422 3.21 -15.76 16.51
CA SER A 422 3.06 -16.32 15.16
C SER A 422 3.24 -15.25 14.09
N SER A 423 3.82 -15.65 12.94
CA SER A 423 3.99 -14.78 11.78
C SER A 423 3.73 -15.54 10.47
N ASN A 424 3.63 -14.81 9.37
CA ASN A 424 3.44 -15.35 8.03
C ASN A 424 4.77 -15.75 7.33
N ILE A 425 5.92 -15.80 8.02
CA ILE A 425 7.23 -16.09 7.41
C ILE A 425 7.23 -17.41 6.67
N SER A 426 6.69 -18.48 7.27
CA SER A 426 6.63 -19.80 6.61
C SER A 426 5.79 -19.78 5.33
N LEU A 427 4.67 -19.07 5.31
CA LEU A 427 3.87 -18.89 4.11
C LEU A 427 4.67 -18.19 3.00
N LEU A 428 5.40 -17.13 3.35
CA LEU A 428 6.24 -16.40 2.40
C LEU A 428 7.39 -17.27 1.87
N GLN A 429 8.04 -18.07 2.73
CA GLN A 429 9.06 -19.04 2.32
C GLN A 429 8.51 -20.05 1.32
N ASN A 430 7.34 -20.65 1.62
CA ASN A 430 6.66 -21.58 0.73
C ASN A 430 6.29 -20.94 -0.61
N LEU A 431 5.77 -19.68 -0.56
CA LEU A 431 5.38 -18.92 -1.74
C LEU A 431 6.57 -18.66 -2.67
N LEU A 432 7.70 -18.20 -2.14
CA LEU A 432 8.90 -17.89 -2.94
C LEU A 432 9.56 -19.12 -3.56
N ARG A 433 9.22 -20.34 -3.11
CA ARG A 433 9.74 -21.61 -3.66
C ARG A 433 8.83 -22.24 -4.71
N ARG A 434 7.71 -21.60 -5.05
CA ARG A 434 6.84 -22.07 -6.12
C ARG A 434 7.47 -21.79 -7.48
N ALA A 435 7.46 -22.79 -8.34
CA ALA A 435 7.99 -22.65 -9.71
C ALA A 435 7.27 -21.54 -10.49
N GLU A 436 5.97 -21.38 -10.24
CA GLU A 436 5.15 -20.34 -10.86
C GLU A 436 5.59 -18.93 -10.41
N VAL A 437 6.05 -18.78 -9.16
CA VAL A 437 6.58 -17.51 -8.65
C VAL A 437 7.99 -17.28 -9.18
N GLU A 438 8.83 -18.32 -9.24
CA GLU A 438 10.18 -18.23 -9.83
C GLU A 438 10.11 -17.86 -11.33
N GLY A 439 9.15 -18.42 -12.07
CA GLY A 439 8.89 -18.13 -13.49
C GLY A 439 7.94 -16.96 -13.75
N TYR A 440 7.48 -16.30 -12.69
CA TYR A 440 6.51 -15.19 -12.71
C TYR A 440 5.19 -15.50 -13.46
N LEU A 441 4.66 -16.70 -13.33
CA LEU A 441 3.36 -17.15 -13.85
C LEU A 441 2.27 -16.98 -12.79
N VAL A 442 2.07 -15.75 -12.34
CA VAL A 442 1.21 -15.41 -11.21
C VAL A 442 0.14 -14.36 -11.56
N ASN A 443 -0.94 -14.37 -10.81
CA ASN A 443 -2.03 -13.41 -10.91
C ASN A 443 -2.58 -13.06 -9.52
N THR A 444 -3.55 -12.14 -9.44
CA THR A 444 -4.12 -11.66 -8.17
C THR A 444 -4.81 -12.74 -7.34
N ARG A 445 -5.14 -13.89 -7.93
CA ARG A 445 -5.77 -15.04 -7.25
C ARG A 445 -4.81 -16.19 -6.96
N PHE A 446 -3.54 -16.05 -7.35
CA PHE A 446 -2.55 -17.14 -7.25
C PHE A 446 -2.43 -17.69 -5.82
N VAL A 447 -2.26 -16.82 -4.83
CA VAL A 447 -2.10 -17.23 -3.43
C VAL A 447 -3.34 -17.95 -2.90
N GLU A 448 -4.54 -17.45 -3.23
CA GLU A 448 -5.80 -18.07 -2.82
C GLU A 448 -5.97 -19.46 -3.45
N ASN A 449 -5.69 -19.58 -4.74
CA ASN A 449 -5.79 -20.85 -5.47
C ASN A 449 -4.79 -21.90 -4.99
N GLN A 450 -3.62 -21.47 -4.49
CA GLN A 450 -2.55 -22.34 -4.00
C GLN A 450 -2.52 -22.49 -2.47
N LEU A 451 -3.45 -21.87 -1.75
CA LEU A 451 -3.37 -21.71 -0.30
C LEU A 451 -3.20 -23.05 0.45
N THR A 452 -4.02 -24.05 0.11
CA THR A 452 -3.95 -25.37 0.75
C THR A 452 -2.56 -26.00 0.60
N SER A 453 -1.97 -25.93 -0.57
CA SER A 453 -0.61 -26.45 -0.82
C SER A 453 0.48 -25.62 -0.15
N LEU A 454 0.29 -24.30 -0.06
CA LEU A 454 1.22 -23.41 0.63
C LEU A 454 1.23 -23.63 2.14
N LEU A 455 0.08 -23.96 2.74
CA LEU A 455 -0.05 -24.25 4.17
C LEU A 455 0.34 -25.69 4.54
N ALA A 456 0.32 -26.62 3.59
CA ALA A 456 0.68 -28.01 3.83
C ALA A 456 2.20 -28.23 4.03
N THR A 457 3.05 -27.31 3.56
CA THR A 457 4.49 -27.40 3.75
C THR A 457 4.87 -26.86 5.13
N PRO A 458 5.44 -27.71 6.01
CA PRO A 458 5.75 -27.32 7.38
C PRO A 458 6.91 -26.31 7.42
N SER A 459 6.98 -25.52 8.48
CA SER A 459 8.00 -24.47 8.66
C SER A 459 9.43 -25.01 8.78
N ASP A 460 9.59 -26.25 9.30
CA ASP A 460 10.89 -26.93 9.43
C ASP A 460 11.44 -27.47 8.11
N ALA A 461 10.64 -27.43 7.03
CA ALA A 461 11.13 -27.74 5.67
C ALA A 461 12.14 -26.71 5.15
N HIS A 462 12.23 -25.54 5.79
CA HIS A 462 13.14 -24.49 5.41
C HIS A 462 14.34 -24.40 6.34
N PRO A 463 15.56 -24.15 5.80
CA PRO A 463 16.74 -24.01 6.65
C PRO A 463 16.58 -22.82 7.58
N ASN A 464 16.67 -23.06 8.88
CA ASN A 464 16.81 -21.99 9.87
C ASN A 464 18.31 -21.77 10.11
N ARG A 465 18.83 -20.64 9.67
CA ARG A 465 20.28 -20.35 9.69
C ARG A 465 20.77 -19.84 11.04
N PHE A 466 19.88 -19.67 12.03
CA PHE A 466 20.24 -19.26 13.39
C PHE A 466 20.13 -20.41 14.41
N VAL A 467 19.60 -21.55 14.02
CA VAL A 467 19.58 -22.74 14.88
C VAL A 467 20.80 -23.57 14.55
N ALA A 468 21.73 -23.67 15.54
CA ALA A 468 22.84 -24.57 15.50
C ALA A 468 22.40 -25.97 15.92
#